data_894f2643bbd43d3752e265a8b1bc69d7
#
_entry.id   894f2643bbd43d3752e265a8b1bc69d7
#
_cell.length_a   1.000
_cell.length_b   1.000
_cell.length_c   1.000
_cell.angle_alpha   90.00
_cell.angle_beta   90.00
_cell.angle_gamma   90.00
#
_symmetry.space_group_name_H-M   'P 1'
#
loop_
_entity.id
_entity.type
_entity.pdbx_description
1 polymer ?
#
loop_
_entity_poly.entity_id
_entity_poly.type
_entity_poly.pdbx_seq_one_letter_code
_entity_poly.pdbx_strand_id
1 'polypeptide(L)'
;VKVGIIGGTGKMGTFFGNVFSRAGHDVMVSGRSTKTRDVDIANQCDIVMVSVPIRETVRVIRQVAPLLSEEQVFCDLTSLK
;
A
#
# COMPACT_ATOMS: atom_id res chain seq x y z
N VAL A 1 -13.38 3.95 -5.14
CA VAL A 1 -11.93 4.16 -5.23
C VAL A 1 -11.22 2.89 -4.75
N LYS A 2 -10.22 2.44 -5.49
CA LYS A 2 -9.46 1.26 -5.10
C LYS A 2 -8.20 1.70 -4.34
N VAL A 3 -8.09 1.21 -3.10
CA VAL A 3 -6.99 1.54 -2.20
C VAL A 3 -6.09 0.32 -2.04
N GLY A 4 -4.80 0.50 -2.29
CA GLY A 4 -3.83 -0.56 -2.10
C GLY A 4 -2.88 -0.22 -0.96
N ILE A 5 -2.60 -1.21 -0.11
CA ILE A 5 -1.70 -1.02 1.03
C ILE A 5 -0.57 -2.02 0.94
N ILE A 6 0.61 -1.53 0.61
CA ILE A 6 1.83 -2.32 0.55
C ILE A 6 2.33 -2.54 1.97
N GLY A 7 2.51 -3.78 2.37
CA GLY A 7 2.84 -4.12 3.74
C GLY A 7 1.62 -4.07 4.65
N GLY A 8 0.41 -4.19 4.08
CA GLY A 8 -0.84 -4.00 4.81
C GLY A 8 -1.21 -5.11 5.79
N THR A 9 -0.36 -6.12 5.96
CA THR A 9 -0.60 -7.19 6.93
C THR A 9 -0.12 -6.83 8.34
N GLY A 10 0.64 -5.73 8.48
CA GLY A 10 1.05 -5.22 9.79
C GLY A 10 -0.07 -4.47 10.49
N LYS A 11 0.20 -4.01 11.71
CA LYS A 11 -0.82 -3.33 12.53
C LYS A 11 -1.39 -2.08 11.87
N MET A 12 -0.52 -1.21 11.38
CA MET A 12 -0.95 0.05 10.76
C MET A 12 -1.71 -0.20 9.46
N GLY A 13 -1.18 -1.10 8.62
CA GLY A 13 -1.84 -1.45 7.38
C GLY A 13 -3.21 -2.09 7.59
N THR A 14 -3.32 -2.97 8.57
CA THR A 14 -4.59 -3.61 8.91
C THR A 14 -5.59 -2.58 9.40
N PHE A 15 -5.16 -1.64 10.23
CA PHE A 15 -6.02 -0.57 10.71
C PHE A 15 -6.60 0.25 9.56
N PHE A 16 -5.74 0.75 8.68
CA PHE A 16 -6.20 1.56 7.56
C PHE A 16 -7.00 0.77 6.54
N GLY A 17 -6.64 -0.50 6.32
CA GLY A 17 -7.43 -1.37 5.45
C GLY A 17 -8.86 -1.51 5.95
N ASN A 18 -9.05 -1.69 7.25
CA ASN A 18 -10.37 -1.77 7.84
C ASN A 18 -11.13 -0.45 7.73
N VAL A 19 -10.47 0.68 7.95
CA VAL A 19 -11.09 1.99 7.84
C VAL A 19 -11.63 2.21 6.43
N PHE A 20 -10.80 1.97 5.41
CA PHE A 20 -11.22 2.19 4.03
C PHE A 20 -12.27 1.19 3.58
N SER A 21 -12.17 -0.06 4.00
CA SER A 21 -13.16 -1.08 3.67
C SER A 21 -14.53 -0.73 4.23
N ARG A 22 -14.58 -0.25 5.48
CA ARG A 22 -15.83 0.18 6.12
C ARG A 22 -16.42 1.41 5.44
N ALA A 23 -15.57 2.24 4.86
CA ALA A 23 -16.03 3.42 4.13
C ALA A 23 -16.55 3.09 2.72
N GLY A 24 -16.51 1.82 2.32
CA GLY A 24 -17.05 1.39 1.04
C GLY A 24 -16.04 1.35 -0.11
N HIS A 25 -14.76 1.48 0.19
CA HIS A 25 -13.72 1.40 -0.85
C HIS A 25 -13.23 -0.03 -1.02
N ASP A 26 -12.78 -0.35 -2.23
CA ASP A 26 -12.11 -1.62 -2.49
C ASP A 26 -10.69 -1.54 -1.95
N VAL A 27 -10.28 -2.53 -1.17
CA VAL A 27 -8.97 -2.56 -0.55
C VAL A 27 -8.18 -3.77 -1.03
N MET A 28 -6.95 -3.53 -1.51
CA MET A 28 -5.98 -4.57 -1.81
C MET A 28 -4.83 -4.45 -0.83
N VAL A 29 -4.32 -5.58 -0.39
CA VAL A 29 -3.24 -5.62 0.59
C VAL A 29 -2.15 -6.55 0.09
N SER A 30 -0.89 -6.12 0.16
CA SER A 30 0.25 -6.98 -0.11
C SER A 30 1.09 -7.15 1.13
N GLY A 31 1.74 -8.30 1.24
CA GLY A 31 2.62 -8.64 2.34
C GLY A 31 3.39 -9.90 1.99
N ARG A 32 4.17 -10.40 2.93
CA ARG A 32 5.05 -11.55 2.67
C ARG A 32 4.31 -12.82 2.27
N SER A 33 3.11 -13.02 2.81
CA SER A 33 2.35 -14.25 2.57
C SER A 33 1.09 -14.05 1.75
N THR A 34 0.93 -12.88 1.12
CA THR A 34 -0.23 -12.63 0.28
C THR A 34 0.05 -12.99 -1.16
N LYS A 35 -0.99 -13.36 -1.91
CA LYS A 35 -0.88 -13.58 -3.34
C LYS A 35 -0.73 -12.26 -4.09
N THR A 36 -1.32 -11.20 -3.57
CA THR A 36 -1.19 -9.87 -4.14
C THR A 36 0.22 -9.36 -3.88
N ARG A 37 0.88 -8.91 -4.94
CA ARG A 37 2.23 -8.37 -4.86
C ARG A 37 2.21 -6.85 -4.93
N ASP A 38 3.32 -6.23 -4.52
CA ASP A 38 3.44 -4.77 -4.54
C ASP A 38 3.18 -4.20 -5.93
N VAL A 39 3.66 -4.88 -6.97
CA VAL A 39 3.46 -4.43 -8.36
C VAL A 39 1.99 -4.48 -8.77
N ASP A 40 1.22 -5.43 -8.24
CA ASP A 40 -0.21 -5.51 -8.52
C ASP A 40 -0.93 -4.29 -7.97
N ILE A 41 -0.57 -3.89 -6.77
CA ILE A 41 -1.12 -2.69 -6.13
C ILE A 41 -0.77 -1.45 -6.94
N ALA A 42 0.49 -1.32 -7.34
CA ALA A 42 0.93 -0.16 -8.13
C ALA A 42 0.19 -0.04 -9.45
N ASN A 43 -0.16 -1.18 -10.07
CA ASN A 43 -0.81 -1.18 -11.37
C ASN A 43 -2.33 -1.00 -11.30
N GLN A 44 -2.96 -1.35 -10.18
CA GLN A 44 -4.42 -1.45 -10.14
C GLN A 44 -5.10 -0.44 -9.21
N CYS A 45 -4.38 0.15 -8.27
CA CYS A 45 -5.02 0.98 -7.25
C CYS A 45 -4.94 2.46 -7.57
N ASP A 46 -5.98 3.18 -7.17
CA ASP A 46 -6.03 4.64 -7.32
C ASP A 46 -5.21 5.33 -6.24
N ILE A 47 -5.19 4.75 -5.05
CA ILE A 47 -4.42 5.23 -3.92
C ILE A 47 -3.48 4.10 -3.50
N VAL A 48 -2.19 4.38 -3.45
CA VAL A 48 -1.18 3.40 -3.06
C VAL A 48 -0.53 3.89 -1.77
N MET A 49 -0.65 3.09 -0.73
CA MET A 49 -0.10 3.40 0.60
C MET A 49 0.99 2.40 0.94
N VAL A 50 2.10 2.91 1.46
CA VAL A 50 3.24 2.07 1.88
C VAL A 50 3.26 2.00 3.40
N SER A 51 3.19 0.79 3.94
CA SER A 51 3.18 0.54 5.38
C SER A 51 4.15 -0.60 5.71
N VAL A 52 5.43 -0.37 5.50
CA VAL A 52 6.49 -1.34 5.74
C VAL A 52 7.45 -0.80 6.80
N PRO A 53 8.31 -1.66 7.38
CA PRO A 53 9.34 -1.17 8.28
C PRO A 53 10.20 -0.10 7.61
N ILE A 54 10.64 0.89 8.39
CA ILE A 54 11.34 2.06 7.85
C ILE A 54 12.53 1.67 6.96
N ARG A 55 13.27 0.63 7.34
CA ARG A 55 14.44 0.19 6.57
C ARG A 55 14.09 -0.41 5.20
N GLU A 56 12.83 -0.77 4.98
CA GLU A 56 12.38 -1.31 3.70
C GLU A 56 11.69 -0.27 2.82
N THR A 57 11.41 0.89 3.37
CA THR A 57 10.62 1.92 2.67
C THR A 57 11.29 2.36 1.36
N VAL A 58 12.58 2.64 1.40
CA VAL A 58 13.30 3.10 0.20
C VAL A 58 13.27 2.04 -0.90
N ARG A 59 13.50 0.78 -0.52
CA ARG A 59 13.47 -0.33 -1.48
C ARG A 59 12.09 -0.44 -2.15
N VAL A 60 11.04 -0.38 -1.34
CA VAL A 60 9.67 -0.48 -1.86
C VAL A 60 9.35 0.69 -2.77
N ILE A 61 9.68 1.90 -2.36
CA ILE A 61 9.42 3.10 -3.16
C ILE A 61 10.13 3.02 -4.51
N ARG A 62 11.39 2.58 -4.52
CA ARG A 62 12.14 2.43 -5.76
C ARG A 62 11.51 1.39 -6.68
N GLN A 63 10.90 0.37 -6.12
CA GLN A 63 10.27 -0.69 -6.89
C GLN A 63 8.94 -0.25 -7.50
N VAL A 64 8.13 0.50 -6.76
CA VAL A 64 6.77 0.81 -7.20
C VAL A 64 6.61 2.18 -7.83
N ALA A 65 7.40 3.18 -7.43
CA ALA A 65 7.24 4.53 -7.95
C ALA A 65 7.31 4.62 -9.48
N PRO A 66 8.22 3.90 -10.16
CA PRO A 66 8.27 3.94 -11.63
C PRO A 66 7.01 3.40 -12.31
N LEU A 67 6.19 2.63 -11.59
CA LEU A 67 4.97 2.02 -12.13
C LEU A 67 3.75 2.90 -11.95
N LEU A 68 3.85 3.97 -11.18
CA LEU A 68 2.73 4.82 -10.86
C LEU A 68 2.51 5.88 -11.93
N SER A 69 1.23 6.24 -12.17
CA SER A 69 0.86 7.32 -13.06
C SER A 69 0.61 8.58 -12.24
N GLU A 70 0.52 9.72 -12.93
CA GLU A 70 0.24 11.00 -12.28
C GLU A 70 -1.15 11.06 -11.66
N GLU A 71 -2.06 10.19 -12.10
CA GLU A 71 -3.42 10.16 -11.59
C GLU A 71 -3.55 9.40 -10.27
N GLN A 72 -2.54 8.65 -9.90
CA GLN A 72 -2.55 7.88 -8.66
C GLN A 72 -2.00 8.71 -7.51
N VAL A 73 -2.59 8.50 -6.32
CA VAL A 73 -2.10 9.12 -5.09
C VAL A 73 -1.16 8.13 -4.40
N PHE A 74 0.01 8.60 -4.03
CA PHE A 74 1.01 7.77 -3.37
C PHE A 74 1.32 8.33 -1.98
N CYS A 75 1.12 7.52 -0.95
CA CYS A 75 1.32 7.91 0.45
C CYS A 75 2.26 6.96 1.16
N ASP A 76 3.03 7.49 2.09
CA ASP A 76 3.90 6.69 2.94
C ASP A 76 3.40 6.79 4.39
N LEU A 77 3.08 5.64 4.97
CA LEU A 77 2.63 5.54 6.36
C LEU A 77 3.74 5.11 7.29
N THR A 78 4.98 5.12 6.83
CA THR A 78 6.12 4.72 7.65
C THR A 78 6.20 5.64 8.86
N SER A 79 5.98 5.07 10.04
CA SER A 79 6.05 5.84 11.26
C SER A 79 7.41 5.66 11.91
N LEU A 80 7.89 6.72 12.50
CA LEU A 80 9.09 6.67 13.33
C LEU A 80 8.69 6.11 14.68
N LYS A 81 9.31 5.01 15.04
CA LYS A 81 9.09 4.40 16.35
C LYS A 81 10.39 4.40 17.11
#